data_2c57e1bbb41380cb0da7215a33e9d62b
#
_entry.id   2c57e1bbb41380cb0da7215a33e9d62b
#
_cell.length_a   1.000
_cell.length_b   1.000
_cell.length_c   1.000
_cell.angle_alpha   90.00
_cell.angle_beta   90.00
_cell.angle_gamma   90.00
#
_symmetry.space_group_name_H-M   'P 1'
#
loop_
_entity.id
_entity.type
_entity.pdbx_description
1 polymer ?
#
loop_
_entity_poly.entity_id
_entity_poly.type
_entity_poly.pdbx_seq_one_letter_code
_entity_poly.pdbx_strand_id
1 'polypeptide(L)'
;NNFKITTQADLAKLRTILGDLPDDFRVGLGQDSHMFEDAKNQPAQQNKESLTLAGIKIPDQPKLKANSDGDVILHAIFNALSQAIGDMSLGFYADEACGKGIKDSKKYLEIILKKVRQQKFKINSLGLMIECKNPKIDPLVPKLKKSLSEILGILPARIGITATTGENLTIFGAGMGIQCFAIVSLTIQN
;
A
#
# COMPACT_ATOMS: atom_id res chain seq x y z
N ASN A 1 42.89 -13.36 -3.06
CA ASN A 1 43.32 -12.48 -1.95
C ASN A 1 42.38 -12.74 -0.77
N ASN A 2 42.96 -13.33 0.29
CA ASN A 2 42.20 -13.59 1.53
C ASN A 2 42.26 -12.31 2.37
N PHE A 3 41.10 -11.65 2.60
CA PHE A 3 41.02 -10.44 3.39
C PHE A 3 40.55 -10.82 4.80
N LYS A 4 41.39 -10.63 5.80
CA LYS A 4 41.08 -10.93 7.21
C LYS A 4 40.65 -9.64 7.93
N ILE A 5 39.49 -9.64 8.55
CA ILE A 5 38.98 -8.53 9.36
C ILE A 5 39.42 -8.75 10.79
N THR A 6 40.27 -7.87 11.31
CA THR A 6 40.80 -7.94 12.67
C THR A 6 40.73 -6.61 13.43
N THR A 7 40.50 -5.51 12.72
CA THR A 7 40.43 -4.16 13.27
C THR A 7 39.19 -3.39 12.78
N GLN A 8 38.82 -2.32 13.44
CA GLN A 8 37.76 -1.39 12.98
C GLN A 8 38.13 -0.76 11.63
N ALA A 9 39.41 -0.55 11.34
CA ALA A 9 39.88 -0.06 10.05
C ALA A 9 39.65 -1.09 8.93
N ASP A 10 39.81 -2.39 9.20
CA ASP A 10 39.51 -3.46 8.25
C ASP A 10 38.02 -3.54 7.96
N LEU A 11 37.16 -3.35 8.99
CA LEU A 11 35.72 -3.30 8.84
C LEU A 11 35.28 -2.10 7.99
N ALA A 12 35.86 -0.91 8.23
CA ALA A 12 35.59 0.27 7.42
C ALA A 12 35.99 0.06 5.95
N LYS A 13 37.17 -0.57 5.72
CA LYS A 13 37.65 -0.91 4.38
C LYS A 13 36.75 -1.94 3.67
N LEU A 14 36.24 -2.94 4.42
CA LEU A 14 35.29 -3.90 3.89
C LEU A 14 33.99 -3.21 3.48
N ARG A 15 33.46 -2.31 4.31
CA ARG A 15 32.27 -1.49 3.98
C ARG A 15 32.47 -0.69 2.69
N THR A 16 33.66 -0.11 2.49
CA THR A 16 34.00 0.61 1.25
C THR A 16 34.05 -0.33 0.04
N ILE A 17 34.52 -1.56 0.21
CA ILE A 17 34.64 -2.56 -0.87
C ILE A 17 33.29 -3.18 -1.23
N LEU A 18 32.45 -3.47 -0.25
CA LEU A 18 31.13 -4.06 -0.46
C LEU A 18 30.08 -3.04 -0.86
N GLY A 19 30.44 -1.74 -0.83
CA GLY A 19 29.48 -0.66 -0.71
C GLY A 19 28.85 -0.71 0.70
N ASP A 20 28.54 0.41 1.29
CA ASP A 20 27.70 0.42 2.47
C ASP A 20 26.42 -0.32 2.11
N LEU A 21 26.29 -1.57 2.57
CA LEU A 21 24.98 -2.16 2.72
C LEU A 21 24.23 -1.12 3.53
N PRO A 22 23.18 -0.50 3.00
CA PRO A 22 22.50 0.52 3.76
C PRO A 22 22.01 -0.16 5.03
N ASP A 23 22.63 0.13 6.18
CA ASP A 23 22.15 -0.27 7.52
C ASP A 23 20.70 0.19 7.73
N ASP A 24 20.14 0.85 6.74
CA ASP A 24 18.93 1.63 6.72
C ASP A 24 18.02 1.34 5.52
N PHE A 25 18.04 0.12 5.03
CA PHE A 25 17.05 -0.39 4.10
C PHE A 25 16.00 -1.20 4.88
N ARG A 26 14.73 -0.84 4.75
CA ARG A 26 13.62 -1.57 5.38
C ARG A 26 12.60 -1.99 4.33
N VAL A 27 11.95 -3.11 4.58
CA VAL A 27 10.86 -3.62 3.76
C VAL A 27 9.67 -3.88 4.67
N GLY A 28 8.48 -3.57 4.18
CA GLY A 28 7.23 -3.93 4.84
C GLY A 28 6.24 -4.49 3.84
N LEU A 29 5.51 -5.49 4.27
CA LEU A 29 4.40 -6.12 3.58
C LEU A 29 3.11 -5.73 4.29
N GLY A 30 2.13 -5.22 3.57
CA GLY A 30 0.80 -4.94 4.06
C GLY A 30 -0.25 -5.62 3.20
N GLN A 31 -1.39 -5.88 3.80
CA GLN A 31 -2.55 -6.46 3.14
C GLN A 31 -3.81 -5.79 3.67
N ASP A 32 -4.80 -5.63 2.79
CA ASP A 32 -6.17 -5.33 3.17
C ASP A 32 -7.15 -5.95 2.18
N SER A 33 -8.39 -6.19 2.62
CA SER A 33 -9.42 -6.77 1.79
C SER A 33 -10.81 -6.38 2.27
N HIS A 34 -11.70 -6.05 1.33
CA HIS A 34 -13.08 -5.71 1.61
C HIS A 34 -14.04 -6.37 0.62
N MET A 35 -15.22 -6.75 1.11
CA MET A 35 -16.32 -7.20 0.26
C MET A 35 -17.05 -5.99 -0.33
N PHE A 36 -17.68 -6.18 -1.50
CA PHE A 36 -18.64 -5.21 -2.00
C PHE A 36 -19.89 -5.16 -1.13
N GLU A 37 -20.51 -3.99 -0.98
CA GLU A 37 -21.70 -3.81 -0.13
C GLU A 37 -22.87 -4.70 -0.58
N ASP A 38 -23.09 -4.86 -1.89
CA ASP A 38 -24.22 -5.60 -2.47
C ASP A 38 -23.79 -6.91 -3.17
N ALA A 39 -22.76 -7.59 -2.67
CA ALA A 39 -22.24 -8.81 -3.31
C ALA A 39 -23.26 -9.95 -3.45
N LYS A 40 -24.41 -9.91 -2.76
CA LYS A 40 -25.46 -10.94 -2.79
C LYS A 40 -26.67 -10.59 -3.67
N ASN A 41 -26.86 -9.33 -4.05
CA ASN A 41 -28.02 -8.85 -4.79
C ASN A 41 -27.56 -8.02 -6.01
N GLN A 42 -27.20 -8.65 -7.11
CA GLN A 42 -27.06 -7.95 -8.38
C GLN A 42 -28.39 -7.91 -9.13
N PRO A 43 -28.78 -6.79 -9.77
CA PRO A 43 -27.98 -6.06 -10.73
C PRO A 43 -27.58 -4.66 -10.24
N ALA A 44 -26.42 -4.19 -10.74
CA ALA A 44 -25.92 -2.84 -10.57
C ALA A 44 -26.91 -1.79 -11.06
N GLN A 45 -27.85 -1.37 -10.22
CA GLN A 45 -28.72 -0.25 -10.47
C GLN A 45 -28.67 0.74 -9.33
N GLN A 46 -28.02 1.89 -9.63
CA GLN A 46 -28.26 3.19 -9.01
C GLN A 46 -27.72 3.49 -7.61
N ASN A 47 -26.68 2.87 -7.12
CA ASN A 47 -25.96 3.49 -6.00
C ASN A 47 -24.98 4.54 -6.53
N LYS A 48 -25.27 5.83 -6.23
CA LYS A 48 -24.45 7.00 -6.59
C LYS A 48 -23.07 7.00 -5.90
N GLU A 49 -22.80 6.04 -5.03
CA GLU A 49 -21.54 5.90 -4.35
C GLU A 49 -20.59 5.02 -5.15
N SER A 50 -19.49 5.59 -5.60
CA SER A 50 -18.48 4.92 -6.41
C SER A 50 -17.39 4.28 -5.56
N LEU A 51 -16.84 3.14 -6.02
CA LEU A 51 -15.63 2.53 -5.48
C LEU A 51 -14.48 3.56 -5.38
N THR A 52 -13.72 3.52 -4.29
CA THR A 52 -12.51 4.33 -4.13
C THR A 52 -11.29 3.41 -4.16
N LEU A 53 -10.31 3.70 -5.03
CA LEU A 53 -9.04 2.98 -5.10
C LEU A 53 -7.90 3.99 -5.27
N ALA A 54 -6.87 3.89 -4.43
CA ALA A 54 -5.74 4.82 -4.43
C ALA A 54 -6.18 6.30 -4.37
N GLY A 55 -7.22 6.60 -3.61
CA GLY A 55 -7.76 7.94 -3.42
C GLY A 55 -8.53 8.52 -4.60
N ILE A 56 -8.84 7.74 -5.63
CA ILE A 56 -9.66 8.17 -6.78
C ILE A 56 -10.97 7.39 -6.86
N LYS A 57 -12.01 8.04 -7.35
CA LYS A 57 -13.31 7.42 -7.58
C LYS A 57 -13.31 6.65 -8.89
N ILE A 58 -13.76 5.41 -8.84
CA ILE A 58 -13.94 4.53 -10.00
C ILE A 58 -15.45 4.47 -10.27
N PRO A 59 -15.91 5.04 -11.38
CA PRO A 59 -17.33 5.08 -11.71
C PRO A 59 -17.87 3.67 -12.03
N ASP A 60 -19.19 3.51 -11.90
CA ASP A 60 -19.94 2.30 -12.28
C ASP A 60 -19.47 1.02 -11.57
N GLN A 61 -18.88 1.18 -10.38
CA GLN A 61 -18.45 0.09 -9.53
C GLN A 61 -19.09 0.21 -8.14
N PRO A 62 -19.54 -0.90 -7.54
CA PRO A 62 -20.09 -0.89 -6.20
C PRO A 62 -19.04 -0.50 -5.18
N LYS A 63 -19.47 0.16 -4.10
CA LYS A 63 -18.65 0.51 -2.97
C LYS A 63 -18.20 -0.72 -2.18
N LEU A 64 -17.05 -0.66 -1.56
CA LEU A 64 -16.60 -1.66 -0.62
C LEU A 64 -17.19 -1.40 0.78
N LYS A 65 -17.59 -2.47 1.46
CA LYS A 65 -18.12 -2.43 2.82
C LYS A 65 -16.99 -2.12 3.80
N ALA A 66 -17.00 -0.93 4.38
CA ALA A 66 -16.01 -0.47 5.34
C ALA A 66 -16.57 0.64 6.24
N ASN A 67 -15.92 0.90 7.36
CA ASN A 67 -16.22 2.05 8.23
C ASN A 67 -15.68 3.37 7.67
N SER A 68 -14.68 3.30 6.77
CA SER A 68 -14.09 4.41 6.02
C SER A 68 -14.63 4.48 4.59
N ASP A 69 -13.89 5.12 3.67
CA ASP A 69 -14.17 5.09 2.22
C ASP A 69 -13.84 3.74 1.55
N GLY A 70 -13.28 2.78 2.32
CA GLY A 70 -12.98 1.42 1.86
C GLY A 70 -11.83 1.33 0.85
N ASP A 71 -10.90 2.29 0.84
CA ASP A 71 -9.76 2.27 -0.08
C ASP A 71 -8.75 1.19 0.31
N VAL A 72 -8.99 -0.01 -0.15
CA VAL A 72 -8.19 -1.21 0.14
C VAL A 72 -6.71 -1.04 -0.27
N ILE A 73 -6.42 -0.20 -1.28
CA ILE A 73 -5.05 0.07 -1.71
C ILE A 73 -4.33 0.94 -0.68
N LEU A 74 -4.93 2.06 -0.25
CA LEU A 74 -4.32 2.93 0.74
C LEU A 74 -4.19 2.24 2.10
N HIS A 75 -5.13 1.36 2.47
CA HIS A 75 -5.06 0.56 3.69
C HIS A 75 -3.90 -0.44 3.65
N ALA A 76 -3.72 -1.16 2.54
CA ALA A 76 -2.60 -2.09 2.37
C ALA A 76 -1.26 -1.35 2.42
N ILE A 77 -1.16 -0.17 1.79
CA ILE A 77 0.04 0.68 1.85
C ILE A 77 0.31 1.17 3.27
N PHE A 78 -0.73 1.57 4.02
CA PHE A 78 -0.58 1.94 5.43
C PHE A 78 0.07 0.82 6.23
N ASN A 79 -0.49 -0.40 6.13
CA ASN A 79 0.02 -1.57 6.84
C ASN A 79 1.46 -1.92 6.44
N ALA A 80 1.80 -1.81 5.14
CA ALA A 80 3.16 -2.03 4.66
C ALA A 80 4.16 -1.01 5.25
N LEU A 81 3.82 0.27 5.23
CA LEU A 81 4.65 1.34 5.81
C LEU A 81 4.81 1.17 7.31
N SER A 82 3.70 0.85 8.00
CA SER A 82 3.70 0.61 9.45
C SER A 82 4.60 -0.57 9.82
N GLN A 83 4.48 -1.69 9.12
CA GLN A 83 5.33 -2.85 9.34
C GLN A 83 6.81 -2.54 9.11
N ALA A 84 7.14 -1.77 8.04
CA ALA A 84 8.52 -1.41 7.73
C ALA A 84 9.20 -0.58 8.83
N ILE A 85 8.43 0.24 9.57
CA ILE A 85 8.97 1.06 10.68
C ILE A 85 8.72 0.47 12.08
N GLY A 86 8.14 -0.72 12.16
CA GLY A 86 7.84 -1.40 13.43
C GLY A 86 6.71 -0.75 14.23
N ASP A 87 5.70 -0.23 13.55
CA ASP A 87 4.55 0.45 14.18
C ASP A 87 3.27 -0.43 14.15
N MET A 88 2.15 0.10 14.64
CA MET A 88 0.89 -0.61 14.80
C MET A 88 0.09 -0.64 13.50
N SER A 89 -0.79 -1.64 13.35
CA SER A 89 -1.66 -1.78 12.18
C SER A 89 -2.65 -0.62 12.03
N LEU A 90 -3.22 -0.49 10.83
CA LEU A 90 -4.22 0.55 10.52
C LEU A 90 -5.37 0.60 11.52
N GLY A 91 -5.90 -0.55 11.98
CA GLY A 91 -7.04 -0.59 12.90
C GLY A 91 -6.81 0.21 14.17
N PHE A 92 -5.60 0.17 14.73
CA PHE A 92 -5.24 0.94 15.91
C PHE A 92 -5.44 2.46 15.73
N TYR A 93 -5.18 2.98 14.52
CA TYR A 93 -5.33 4.41 14.21
C TYR A 93 -6.70 4.76 13.65
N ALA A 94 -7.28 3.85 12.86
CA ALA A 94 -8.54 4.07 12.18
C ALA A 94 -9.72 4.13 13.14
N ASP A 95 -9.72 3.35 14.22
CA ASP A 95 -10.81 3.33 15.20
C ASP A 95 -10.98 4.70 15.87
N GLU A 96 -9.88 5.35 16.27
CA GLU A 96 -9.93 6.71 16.84
C GLU A 96 -10.38 7.75 15.80
N ALA A 97 -9.88 7.66 14.57
CA ALA A 97 -10.20 8.59 13.49
C ALA A 97 -11.67 8.43 13.03
N CYS A 98 -12.14 7.21 12.88
CA CYS A 98 -13.55 6.92 12.58
C CYS A 98 -14.50 7.44 13.66
N GLY A 99 -14.14 7.31 14.94
CA GLY A 99 -14.87 7.90 16.06
C GLY A 99 -14.99 9.43 15.97
N LYS A 100 -14.05 10.10 15.31
CA LYS A 100 -14.06 11.54 15.00
C LYS A 100 -14.70 11.88 13.64
N GLY A 101 -15.31 10.91 12.96
CA GLY A 101 -15.98 11.10 11.67
C GLY A 101 -15.05 11.19 10.45
N ILE A 102 -13.76 10.90 10.62
CA ILE A 102 -12.79 10.89 9.49
C ILE A 102 -12.93 9.58 8.75
N LYS A 103 -13.34 9.64 7.47
CA LYS A 103 -13.56 8.47 6.60
C LYS A 103 -12.60 8.41 5.40
N ASP A 104 -11.87 9.47 5.12
CA ASP A 104 -10.91 9.56 4.00
C ASP A 104 -9.63 8.80 4.35
N SER A 105 -9.35 7.71 3.63
CA SER A 105 -8.17 6.86 3.83
C SER A 105 -6.85 7.59 3.56
N LYS A 106 -6.85 8.69 2.80
CA LYS A 106 -5.65 9.54 2.66
C LYS A 106 -5.25 10.15 4.00
N LYS A 107 -6.23 10.50 4.86
CA LYS A 107 -5.96 11.06 6.19
C LYS A 107 -5.30 10.02 7.11
N TYR A 108 -5.69 8.76 7.00
CA TYR A 108 -5.00 7.69 7.73
C TYR A 108 -3.57 7.54 7.22
N LEU A 109 -3.39 7.53 5.90
CA LEU A 109 -2.06 7.38 5.31
C LEU A 109 -1.12 8.55 5.69
N GLU A 110 -1.62 9.78 5.82
CA GLU A 110 -0.84 10.93 6.30
C GLU A 110 -0.19 10.66 7.67
N ILE A 111 -0.88 9.92 8.57
CA ILE A 111 -0.36 9.59 9.91
C ILE A 111 0.93 8.76 9.79
N ILE A 112 0.87 7.67 9.02
CA ILE A 112 2.03 6.77 8.92
C ILE A 112 3.15 7.39 8.09
N LEU A 113 2.84 8.16 7.05
CA LEU A 113 3.84 8.91 6.27
C LEU A 113 4.60 9.92 7.13
N LYS A 114 3.92 10.59 8.09
CA LYS A 114 4.58 11.47 9.05
C LYS A 114 5.56 10.69 9.93
N LYS A 115 5.18 9.51 10.43
CA LYS A 115 6.05 8.66 11.26
C LYS A 115 7.25 8.12 10.49
N VAL A 116 7.07 7.71 9.23
CA VAL A 116 8.17 7.31 8.34
C VAL A 116 9.21 8.44 8.23
N ARG A 117 8.75 9.68 7.97
CA ARG A 117 9.64 10.86 7.90
C ARG A 117 10.30 11.20 9.24
N GLN A 118 9.58 11.07 10.36
CA GLN A 118 10.14 11.29 11.70
C GLN A 118 11.27 10.33 12.03
N GLN A 119 11.20 9.08 11.53
CA GLN A 119 12.29 8.10 11.64
C GLN A 119 13.38 8.29 10.56
N LYS A 120 13.36 9.42 9.82
CA LYS A 120 14.31 9.76 8.75
C LYS A 120 14.32 8.77 7.58
N PHE A 121 13.21 8.09 7.31
CA PHE A 121 13.05 7.26 6.14
C PHE A 121 12.29 7.98 5.02
N LYS A 122 12.56 7.56 3.79
CA LYS A 122 11.77 7.88 2.59
C LYS A 122 11.39 6.60 1.86
N ILE A 123 10.26 6.64 1.17
CA ILE A 123 9.82 5.53 0.34
C ILE A 123 10.73 5.45 -0.89
N ASN A 124 11.34 4.28 -1.10
CA ASN A 124 12.15 4.01 -2.27
C ASN A 124 11.30 3.43 -3.41
N SER A 125 10.46 2.44 -3.12
CA SER A 125 9.55 1.84 -4.11
C SER A 125 8.30 1.28 -3.46
N LEU A 126 7.26 1.10 -4.28
CA LEU A 126 6.00 0.46 -3.93
C LEU A 126 5.66 -0.60 -4.97
N GLY A 127 5.35 -1.81 -4.54
CA GLY A 127 4.71 -2.86 -5.33
C GLY A 127 3.31 -3.14 -4.81
N LEU A 128 2.35 -3.26 -5.72
CA LEU A 128 0.97 -3.66 -5.42
C LEU A 128 0.61 -4.92 -6.22
N MET A 129 -0.06 -5.86 -5.55
CA MET A 129 -0.74 -6.96 -6.19
C MET A 129 -2.20 -6.93 -5.78
N ILE A 130 -3.11 -6.85 -6.76
CA ILE A 130 -4.55 -6.68 -6.55
C ILE A 130 -5.26 -7.91 -7.09
N GLU A 131 -6.09 -8.51 -6.28
CA GLU A 131 -6.97 -9.60 -6.71
C GLU A 131 -8.42 -9.14 -6.68
N CYS A 132 -9.07 -9.14 -7.85
CA CYS A 132 -10.50 -8.89 -8.02
C CYS A 132 -10.98 -9.32 -9.40
N LYS A 133 -12.27 -9.65 -9.51
CA LYS A 133 -12.92 -9.88 -10.80
C LYS A 133 -13.23 -8.57 -11.52
N ASN A 134 -13.71 -7.60 -10.77
CA ASN A 134 -14.07 -6.25 -11.20
C ASN A 134 -13.65 -5.24 -10.14
N PRO A 135 -13.27 -4.00 -10.55
CA PRO A 135 -13.05 -3.57 -11.93
C PRO A 135 -11.84 -4.24 -12.58
N LYS A 136 -11.71 -4.17 -13.91
CA LYS A 136 -10.45 -4.49 -14.57
C LYS A 136 -9.40 -3.47 -14.19
N ILE A 137 -8.32 -3.92 -13.56
CA ILE A 137 -7.31 -3.05 -12.98
C ILE A 137 -6.36 -2.48 -14.03
N ASP A 138 -5.95 -3.28 -15.03
CA ASP A 138 -4.95 -2.86 -16.02
C ASP A 138 -5.26 -1.52 -16.70
N PRO A 139 -6.51 -1.24 -17.15
CA PRO A 139 -6.85 0.05 -17.73
C PRO A 139 -6.76 1.22 -16.73
N LEU A 140 -6.83 0.93 -15.43
CA LEU A 140 -6.78 1.94 -14.37
C LEU A 140 -5.34 2.25 -13.92
N VAL A 141 -4.37 1.35 -14.21
CA VAL A 141 -2.99 1.45 -13.74
C VAL A 141 -2.37 2.84 -13.95
N PRO A 142 -2.50 3.51 -15.10
CA PRO A 142 -1.91 4.84 -15.28
C PRO A 142 -2.48 5.89 -14.30
N LYS A 143 -3.80 5.85 -14.06
CA LYS A 143 -4.49 6.77 -13.14
C LYS A 143 -4.12 6.47 -11.67
N LEU A 144 -4.08 5.19 -11.30
CA LEU A 144 -3.69 4.75 -9.96
C LEU A 144 -2.23 5.14 -9.65
N LYS A 145 -1.29 4.90 -10.57
CA LYS A 145 0.11 5.31 -10.42
C LYS A 145 0.26 6.81 -10.26
N LYS A 146 -0.47 7.61 -11.04
CA LYS A 146 -0.45 9.07 -10.92
C LYS A 146 -0.90 9.51 -9.52
N SER A 147 -2.05 9.03 -9.06
CA SER A 147 -2.57 9.38 -7.73
C SER A 147 -1.62 8.95 -6.61
N LEU A 148 -1.13 7.71 -6.65
CA LEU A 148 -0.17 7.20 -5.66
C LEU A 148 1.15 7.97 -5.66
N SER A 149 1.64 8.37 -6.84
CA SER A 149 2.83 9.20 -6.98
C SER A 149 2.67 10.55 -6.26
N GLU A 150 1.52 11.20 -6.42
CA GLU A 150 1.19 12.46 -5.77
C GLU A 150 1.04 12.29 -4.24
N ILE A 151 0.33 11.23 -3.79
CA ILE A 151 0.08 10.96 -2.37
C ILE A 151 1.39 10.61 -1.63
N LEU A 152 2.23 9.76 -2.24
CA LEU A 152 3.43 9.21 -1.60
C LEU A 152 4.68 10.06 -1.83
N GLY A 153 4.65 10.99 -2.78
CA GLY A 153 5.81 11.81 -3.14
C GLY A 153 6.93 11.01 -3.82
N ILE A 154 6.61 9.97 -4.59
CA ILE A 154 7.58 9.16 -5.34
C ILE A 154 7.26 9.15 -6.83
N LEU A 155 8.27 8.93 -7.67
CA LEU A 155 8.07 8.87 -9.12
C LEU A 155 7.16 7.70 -9.52
N PRO A 156 6.29 7.84 -10.54
CA PRO A 156 5.44 6.74 -11.03
C PRO A 156 6.22 5.50 -11.46
N ALA A 157 7.46 5.67 -11.92
CA ALA A 157 8.37 4.58 -12.28
C ALA A 157 8.79 3.70 -11.08
N ARG A 158 8.63 4.19 -9.85
CA ARG A 158 8.91 3.44 -8.61
C ARG A 158 7.68 2.72 -8.06
N ILE A 159 6.57 2.73 -8.79
CA ILE A 159 5.32 2.10 -8.41
C ILE A 159 5.03 0.96 -9.38
N GLY A 160 5.05 -0.28 -8.90
CA GLY A 160 4.60 -1.47 -9.62
C GLY A 160 3.16 -1.81 -9.25
N ILE A 161 2.31 -2.10 -10.22
CA ILE A 161 0.93 -2.58 -9.99
C ILE A 161 0.71 -3.78 -10.90
N THR A 162 0.36 -4.91 -10.30
CA THR A 162 -0.08 -6.12 -11.00
C THR A 162 -1.47 -6.53 -10.50
N ALA A 163 -2.22 -7.21 -11.34
CA ALA A 163 -3.55 -7.69 -10.98
C ALA A 163 -3.79 -9.13 -11.43
N THR A 164 -4.66 -9.81 -10.72
CA THR A 164 -5.12 -11.15 -11.06
C THR A 164 -6.61 -11.29 -10.74
N THR A 165 -7.28 -12.21 -11.44
CA THR A 165 -8.63 -12.68 -11.07
C THR A 165 -8.57 -13.95 -10.22
N GLY A 166 -7.36 -14.49 -9.93
CA GLY A 166 -7.20 -15.73 -9.18
C GLY A 166 -7.95 -16.93 -9.77
N GLU A 167 -8.25 -16.91 -11.07
CA GLU A 167 -8.99 -17.97 -11.80
C GLU A 167 -10.33 -18.37 -11.13
N ASN A 168 -10.95 -17.45 -10.40
CA ASN A 168 -12.16 -17.65 -9.58
C ASN A 168 -11.97 -18.65 -8.40
N LEU A 169 -10.73 -18.91 -7.99
CA LEU A 169 -10.42 -19.81 -6.87
C LEU A 169 -10.66 -19.20 -5.50
N THR A 170 -10.72 -17.86 -5.44
CA THR A 170 -10.96 -17.11 -4.20
C THR A 170 -12.29 -16.36 -4.27
N ILE A 171 -12.76 -15.88 -3.13
CA ILE A 171 -13.94 -15.00 -3.06
C ILE A 171 -13.74 -13.69 -3.83
N PHE A 172 -12.50 -13.17 -3.89
CA PHE A 172 -12.16 -11.95 -4.61
C PHE A 172 -12.17 -12.21 -6.13
N GLY A 173 -11.56 -13.31 -6.55
CA GLY A 173 -11.64 -13.79 -7.93
C GLY A 173 -13.04 -14.13 -8.39
N ALA A 174 -13.90 -14.62 -7.50
CA ALA A 174 -15.32 -14.83 -7.75
C ALA A 174 -16.14 -13.53 -7.87
N GLY A 175 -15.56 -12.37 -7.47
CA GLY A 175 -16.20 -11.06 -7.63
C GLY A 175 -16.94 -10.56 -6.40
N MET A 176 -16.67 -11.13 -5.23
CA MET A 176 -17.33 -10.73 -3.98
C MET A 176 -16.66 -9.52 -3.31
N GLY A 177 -15.46 -9.12 -3.74
CA GLY A 177 -14.71 -8.03 -3.14
C GLY A 177 -13.38 -7.80 -3.85
N ILE A 178 -12.51 -7.05 -3.18
CA ILE A 178 -11.15 -6.74 -3.63
C ILE A 178 -10.17 -7.04 -2.50
N GLN A 179 -9.05 -7.67 -2.83
CA GLN A 179 -7.89 -7.85 -1.97
C GLN A 179 -6.69 -7.12 -2.57
N CYS A 180 -5.90 -6.47 -1.72
CA CYS A 180 -4.66 -5.81 -2.11
C CYS A 180 -3.52 -6.21 -1.18
N PHE A 181 -2.40 -6.60 -1.76
CA PHE A 181 -1.11 -6.70 -1.08
C PHE A 181 -0.23 -5.54 -1.52
N ALA A 182 0.46 -4.95 -0.56
CA ALA A 182 1.43 -3.89 -0.79
C ALA A 182 2.78 -4.29 -0.22
N ILE A 183 3.84 -4.11 -0.98
CA ILE A 183 5.21 -4.19 -0.49
C ILE A 183 5.87 -2.84 -0.68
N VAL A 184 6.48 -2.31 0.39
CA VAL A 184 7.22 -1.05 0.34
C VAL A 184 8.67 -1.30 0.66
N SER A 185 9.56 -0.57 0.03
CA SER A 185 10.94 -0.43 0.47
C SER A 185 11.20 0.99 0.92
N LEU A 186 11.90 1.12 2.03
CA LEU A 186 12.32 2.39 2.62
C LEU A 186 13.85 2.49 2.61
N THR A 187 14.34 3.72 2.43
CA THR A 187 15.77 4.04 2.58
C THR A 187 15.91 5.29 3.44
N ILE A 188 17.07 5.49 4.08
CA ILE A 188 17.33 6.72 4.82
C ILE A 188 17.20 7.95 3.92
N GLN A 189 16.65 8.99 4.49
CA GLN A 189 16.64 10.32 3.91
C GLN A 189 17.90 11.04 4.41
N ASN A 190 18.93 11.11 3.55
CA ASN A 190 20.11 11.94 3.77
C ASN A 190 19.73 13.42 3.70
#